data_4bdf45bf2ed4a5596180eae74470cff2
#
_entry.id   4bdf45bf2ed4a5596180eae74470cff2
#
_cell.length_a   1.000
_cell.length_b   1.000
_cell.length_c   1.000
_cell.angle_alpha   90.00
_cell.angle_beta   90.00
_cell.angle_gamma   90.00
#
_symmetry.space_group_name_H-M   'P 1'
#
loop_
_entity.id
_entity.type
_entity.pdbx_description
1 polymer ?
#
loop_
_entity_poly.entity_id
_entity_poly.type
_entity_poly.pdbx_seq_one_letter_code
_entity_poly.pdbx_strand_id
1 'polypeptide(L)'
;MPQKTTPSSRRAFLNTASAAAALSAASNAFAKNEKTIRPGVTARSASRVVGANDRVHVGMIGVGGMGTVHLQAFMKQQNDDEKDIQIVAISDIYTKRKQRARDIAKLTDKDVHHDYRELLARNDVDAVLIAAPDHWHGQIALDALAAGKDVYLEKPMTHTIEEAKALVDAVKKYNRILQVGNQGLSAPSTHRSKELIDAGEIGQVLCAQATSARNSLLGEWNYHVDAEGTPENIDWNRWLGSAPKRPFSADRYFRFRKYWDYSGGIATDLFFHSLGPILYPMGADFPTRVSAHGGIYVHKDREVPDTYSTIIEYPKFYIEMSGSMACTGLGQYHRQAIYGHKGTLVIDQNQILIYPETYPELRQGRQPQAKLPAKVFDLPPVQPQRDARTPHTTNFFSCVRTRKQPNATAEIGYKILTGIKLGVYAYREGKTKLFDPATQRVIEKAAARPEYQGDGKNHTIQELGITAPTN
;
A
#
# COMPACT_ATOMS: atom_id res chain seq x y z
N MET A 1 28.29 46.21 28.40
CA MET A 1 27.01 46.36 27.68
C MET A 1 26.32 44.99 27.70
N PRO A 2 25.13 44.83 28.27
CA PRO A 2 24.47 43.54 28.39
C PRO A 2 23.69 43.23 27.13
N GLN A 3 23.80 42.00 26.67
CA GLN A 3 23.04 41.43 25.53
C GLN A 3 21.54 41.27 25.89
N LYS A 4 20.69 41.79 25.05
CA LYS A 4 19.22 41.64 25.13
C LYS A 4 18.81 40.24 24.72
N THR A 5 18.16 39.52 25.61
CA THR A 5 17.43 38.28 25.33
C THR A 5 16.10 38.60 24.68
N THR A 6 15.84 38.07 23.49
CA THR A 6 14.53 38.13 22.80
C THR A 6 13.54 37.11 23.38
N PRO A 7 12.29 37.45 23.57
CA PRO A 7 11.29 36.51 24.12
C PRO A 7 10.84 35.51 23.06
N SER A 8 10.82 34.22 23.44
CA SER A 8 10.27 33.13 22.63
C SER A 8 8.77 33.34 22.36
N SER A 9 8.39 33.31 21.10
CA SER A 9 7.06 33.67 20.66
C SER A 9 6.00 32.63 21.07
N ARG A 10 4.89 33.12 21.63
CA ARG A 10 3.66 32.37 21.93
C ARG A 10 3.08 31.61 20.73
N ARG A 11 3.55 31.86 19.51
CA ARG A 11 3.12 31.17 18.28
C ARG A 11 3.62 29.73 18.17
N ALA A 12 4.76 29.39 18.75
CA ALA A 12 5.31 28.01 18.73
C ALA A 12 4.50 27.07 19.64
N PHE A 13 3.94 27.58 20.74
CA PHE A 13 3.16 26.78 21.69
C PHE A 13 1.75 26.46 21.16
N LEU A 14 1.15 27.31 20.35
CA LEU A 14 -0.17 27.10 19.77
C LEU A 14 -0.18 26.06 18.64
N ASN A 15 0.94 25.89 17.92
CA ASN A 15 1.03 24.90 16.84
C ASN A 15 1.20 23.45 17.34
N THR A 16 1.78 23.24 18.52
CA THR A 16 1.89 21.90 19.13
C THR A 16 0.59 21.46 19.79
N ALA A 17 -0.20 22.38 20.34
CA ALA A 17 -1.52 22.08 20.89
C ALA A 17 -2.55 21.74 19.80
N SER A 18 -2.42 22.32 18.60
CA SER A 18 -3.32 22.05 17.47
C SER A 18 -3.12 20.67 16.86
N ALA A 19 -1.89 20.13 16.87
CA ALA A 19 -1.60 18.78 16.38
C ALA A 19 -2.13 17.68 17.33
N ALA A 20 -2.02 17.90 18.65
CA ALA A 20 -2.57 16.99 19.65
C ALA A 20 -4.11 17.00 19.69
N ALA A 21 -4.73 18.16 19.47
CA ALA A 21 -6.19 18.30 19.38
C ALA A 21 -6.75 17.66 18.10
N ALA A 22 -6.02 17.67 16.99
CA ALA A 22 -6.42 16.99 15.76
C ALA A 22 -6.37 15.46 15.90
N LEU A 23 -5.41 14.92 16.64
CA LEU A 23 -5.30 13.49 16.94
C LEU A 23 -6.42 12.99 17.87
N SER A 24 -6.81 13.80 18.87
CA SER A 24 -7.94 13.46 19.75
C SER A 24 -9.30 13.67 19.07
N ALA A 25 -9.42 14.57 18.10
CA ALA A 25 -10.63 14.77 17.32
C ALA A 25 -10.85 13.64 16.30
N ALA A 26 -9.80 13.07 15.74
CA ALA A 26 -9.90 11.90 14.85
C ALA A 26 -10.40 10.67 15.61
N SER A 27 -9.87 10.36 16.80
CA SER A 27 -10.33 9.24 17.62
C SER A 27 -11.78 9.42 18.12
N ASN A 28 -12.21 10.65 18.40
CA ASN A 28 -13.59 10.96 18.76
C ASN A 28 -14.55 10.96 17.56
N ALA A 29 -14.08 11.21 16.34
CA ALA A 29 -14.88 11.10 15.13
C ALA A 29 -15.19 9.64 14.80
N PHE A 30 -14.28 8.71 15.06
CA PHE A 30 -14.54 7.27 14.94
C PHE A 30 -15.59 6.79 15.96
N ALA A 31 -15.52 7.25 17.20
CA ALA A 31 -16.49 6.88 18.24
C ALA A 31 -17.90 7.49 18.02
N LYS A 32 -18.00 8.64 17.34
CA LYS A 32 -19.29 9.26 17.02
C LYS A 32 -20.01 8.66 15.82
N ASN A 33 -19.29 7.99 14.92
CA ASN A 33 -19.89 7.39 13.72
C ASN A 33 -20.53 6.01 13.95
N GLU A 34 -20.39 5.40 15.12
CA GLU A 34 -21.16 4.18 15.46
C GLU A 34 -22.69 4.42 15.45
N LYS A 35 -23.14 5.67 15.54
CA LYS A 35 -24.58 6.02 15.58
C LYS A 35 -25.23 6.26 14.21
N THR A 36 -24.50 6.22 13.11
CA THR A 36 -25.06 6.48 11.77
C THR A 36 -25.26 5.23 10.93
N ILE A 37 -24.84 4.07 11.39
CA ILE A 37 -25.25 2.79 10.79
C ILE A 37 -26.68 2.53 11.22
N ARG A 38 -27.66 2.71 10.33
CA ARG A 38 -29.05 2.36 10.62
C ARG A 38 -29.10 0.87 10.99
N PRO A 39 -29.58 0.49 12.22
CA PRO A 39 -29.78 -0.92 12.53
C PRO A 39 -30.90 -1.43 11.61
N GLY A 40 -30.60 -2.40 10.74
CA GLY A 40 -31.61 -3.01 9.89
C GLY A 40 -31.19 -3.32 8.45
N VAL A 41 -30.03 -2.87 7.98
CA VAL A 41 -29.49 -3.38 6.71
C VAL A 41 -28.78 -4.71 7.01
N THR A 42 -29.56 -5.76 7.13
CA THR A 42 -29.00 -7.11 7.13
C THR A 42 -28.51 -7.39 5.71
N ALA A 43 -27.20 -7.33 5.50
CA ALA A 43 -26.60 -7.99 4.36
C ALA A 43 -27.21 -9.39 4.22
N ARG A 44 -27.42 -9.87 3.00
CA ARG A 44 -27.73 -11.29 2.79
C ARG A 44 -26.80 -12.09 3.67
N SER A 45 -27.37 -12.91 4.55
CA SER A 45 -26.59 -13.62 5.57
C SER A 45 -25.41 -14.35 4.91
N ALA A 46 -24.33 -14.55 5.68
CA ALA A 46 -23.18 -15.36 5.27
C ALA A 46 -23.54 -16.79 4.82
N SER A 47 -24.81 -17.19 4.93
CA SER A 47 -25.37 -18.44 4.48
C SER A 47 -25.63 -18.51 2.96
N ARG A 48 -25.58 -17.40 2.22
CA ARG A 48 -25.54 -17.49 0.76
C ARG A 48 -24.09 -17.79 0.35
N VAL A 49 -23.77 -19.06 0.30
CA VAL A 49 -22.66 -19.55 -0.50
C VAL A 49 -22.97 -19.16 -1.94
N VAL A 50 -22.17 -18.26 -2.51
CA VAL A 50 -22.21 -17.98 -3.95
C VAL A 50 -21.85 -19.30 -4.61
N GLY A 51 -22.84 -19.98 -5.19
CA GLY A 51 -22.63 -21.27 -5.85
C GLY A 51 -21.68 -21.13 -7.03
N ALA A 52 -21.11 -22.25 -7.49
CA ALA A 52 -20.19 -22.25 -8.64
C ALA A 52 -20.81 -21.62 -9.90
N ASN A 53 -22.14 -21.60 -10.00
CA ASN A 53 -22.91 -21.01 -11.11
C ASN A 53 -23.40 -19.58 -10.83
N ASP A 54 -23.22 -19.06 -9.62
CA ASP A 54 -23.68 -17.72 -9.27
C ASP A 54 -22.59 -16.69 -9.57
N ARG A 55 -22.93 -15.63 -10.28
CA ARG A 55 -22.05 -14.50 -10.49
C ARG A 55 -21.86 -13.72 -9.18
N VAL A 56 -20.64 -13.26 -8.93
CA VAL A 56 -20.38 -12.27 -7.87
C VAL A 56 -20.87 -10.91 -8.37
N HIS A 57 -21.82 -10.32 -7.68
CA HIS A 57 -22.34 -9.00 -8.01
C HIS A 57 -21.45 -7.93 -7.37
N VAL A 58 -20.85 -7.09 -8.23
CA VAL A 58 -19.84 -6.11 -7.83
C VAL A 58 -20.40 -4.70 -7.93
N GLY A 59 -20.24 -3.94 -6.83
CA GLY A 59 -20.42 -2.50 -6.80
C GLY A 59 -19.07 -1.77 -6.96
N MET A 60 -19.04 -0.70 -7.77
CA MET A 60 -17.85 0.12 -7.99
C MET A 60 -17.98 1.43 -7.26
N ILE A 61 -17.04 1.75 -6.34
CA ILE A 61 -17.03 2.99 -5.56
C ILE A 61 -15.78 3.80 -5.94
N GLY A 62 -16.00 4.96 -6.56
CA GLY A 62 -14.95 5.76 -7.18
C GLY A 62 -14.59 5.25 -8.57
N VAL A 63 -15.10 5.94 -9.61
CA VAL A 63 -14.87 5.60 -11.02
C VAL A 63 -14.02 6.65 -11.73
N GLY A 64 -13.03 7.18 -11.01
CA GLY A 64 -11.98 8.05 -11.55
C GLY A 64 -11.02 7.29 -12.47
N GLY A 65 -9.72 7.69 -12.50
CA GLY A 65 -8.72 7.05 -13.37
C GLY A 65 -8.61 5.55 -13.13
N MET A 66 -8.18 5.14 -11.95
CA MET A 66 -7.98 3.71 -11.63
C MET A 66 -9.30 2.93 -11.57
N GLY A 67 -10.35 3.53 -11.00
CA GLY A 67 -11.68 2.90 -10.98
C GLY A 67 -12.23 2.61 -12.38
N THR A 68 -11.95 3.48 -13.37
CA THR A 68 -12.33 3.23 -14.78
C THR A 68 -11.52 2.07 -15.39
N VAL A 69 -10.22 1.96 -15.07
CA VAL A 69 -9.39 0.82 -15.54
C VAL A 69 -9.95 -0.49 -15.00
N HIS A 70 -10.27 -0.56 -13.72
CA HIS A 70 -10.92 -1.74 -13.14
C HIS A 70 -12.29 -2.01 -13.72
N LEU A 71 -13.12 -0.97 -13.92
CA LEU A 71 -14.44 -1.12 -14.52
C LEU A 71 -14.35 -1.76 -15.91
N GLN A 72 -13.46 -1.26 -16.76
CA GLN A 72 -13.26 -1.81 -18.11
C GLN A 72 -12.75 -3.26 -18.07
N ALA A 73 -11.82 -3.58 -17.17
CA ALA A 73 -11.31 -4.93 -16.97
C ALA A 73 -12.44 -5.88 -16.51
N PHE A 74 -13.26 -5.46 -15.55
CA PHE A 74 -14.38 -6.26 -15.05
C PHE A 74 -15.50 -6.42 -16.07
N MET A 75 -15.77 -5.39 -16.89
CA MET A 75 -16.72 -5.52 -18.01
C MET A 75 -16.24 -6.52 -19.05
N LYS A 76 -14.94 -6.55 -19.35
CA LYS A 76 -14.36 -7.58 -20.22
C LYS A 76 -14.55 -8.97 -19.60
N GLN A 77 -14.21 -9.15 -18.33
CA GLN A 77 -14.39 -10.41 -17.59
C GLN A 77 -15.86 -10.85 -17.52
N GLN A 78 -16.81 -9.92 -17.30
CA GLN A 78 -18.24 -10.19 -17.27
C GLN A 78 -18.75 -10.78 -18.60
N ASN A 79 -18.14 -10.39 -19.72
CA ASN A 79 -18.53 -10.83 -21.07
C ASN A 79 -17.78 -12.08 -21.52
N ASP A 80 -16.80 -12.59 -20.76
CA ASP A 80 -16.11 -13.83 -21.04
C ASP A 80 -17.03 -15.05 -20.87
N ASP A 81 -16.61 -16.20 -21.38
CA ASP A 81 -17.40 -17.45 -21.33
C ASP A 81 -17.67 -17.92 -19.88
N GLU A 82 -16.77 -17.62 -18.94
CA GLU A 82 -16.94 -18.02 -17.53
C GLU A 82 -18.00 -17.19 -16.79
N LYS A 83 -18.25 -15.96 -17.20
CA LYS A 83 -19.30 -15.06 -16.68
C LYS A 83 -19.43 -15.07 -15.15
N ASP A 84 -18.28 -15.06 -14.46
CA ASP A 84 -18.19 -15.28 -13.01
C ASP A 84 -18.47 -14.04 -12.15
N ILE A 85 -18.53 -12.85 -12.77
CA ILE A 85 -18.85 -11.58 -12.12
C ILE A 85 -19.90 -10.79 -12.89
N GLN A 86 -20.53 -9.84 -12.20
CA GLN A 86 -21.45 -8.87 -12.82
C GLN A 86 -21.34 -7.51 -12.10
N ILE A 87 -21.13 -6.44 -12.87
CA ILE A 87 -21.24 -5.08 -12.33
C ILE A 87 -22.72 -4.74 -12.20
N VAL A 88 -23.17 -4.41 -10.99
CA VAL A 88 -24.60 -4.13 -10.71
C VAL A 88 -24.86 -2.73 -10.18
N ALA A 89 -23.81 -2.02 -9.72
CA ALA A 89 -23.96 -0.66 -9.22
C ALA A 89 -22.64 0.13 -9.31
N ILE A 90 -22.74 1.44 -9.42
CA ILE A 90 -21.60 2.37 -9.34
C ILE A 90 -21.92 3.55 -8.42
N SER A 91 -20.89 4.11 -7.81
CA SER A 91 -20.98 5.36 -7.05
C SER A 91 -19.77 6.25 -7.31
N ASP A 92 -20.02 7.52 -7.58
CA ASP A 92 -19.02 8.60 -7.64
C ASP A 92 -19.69 9.93 -7.31
N ILE A 93 -18.95 10.89 -6.83
CA ILE A 93 -19.44 12.23 -6.48
C ILE A 93 -19.35 13.23 -7.65
N TYR A 94 -18.73 12.84 -8.76
CA TYR A 94 -18.62 13.65 -9.97
C TYR A 94 -19.59 13.14 -11.04
N THR A 95 -20.57 13.99 -11.42
CA THR A 95 -21.65 13.62 -12.32
C THR A 95 -21.15 13.07 -13.65
N LYS A 96 -20.17 13.72 -14.28
CA LYS A 96 -19.59 13.26 -15.56
C LYS A 96 -18.96 11.88 -15.47
N ARG A 97 -18.26 11.58 -14.35
CA ARG A 97 -17.68 10.24 -14.12
C ARG A 97 -18.75 9.18 -13.94
N LYS A 98 -19.83 9.50 -13.23
CA LYS A 98 -20.97 8.59 -13.06
C LYS A 98 -21.61 8.25 -14.41
N GLN A 99 -21.90 9.25 -15.25
CA GLN A 99 -22.49 9.05 -16.56
C GLN A 99 -21.60 8.17 -17.44
N ARG A 100 -20.32 8.49 -17.55
CA ARG A 100 -19.35 7.69 -18.31
C ARG A 100 -19.31 6.23 -17.82
N ALA A 101 -19.25 6.02 -16.51
CA ALA A 101 -19.16 4.68 -15.93
C ALA A 101 -20.46 3.91 -16.10
N ARG A 102 -21.63 4.56 -16.01
CA ARG A 102 -22.96 3.98 -16.34
C ARG A 102 -22.97 3.44 -17.77
N ASP A 103 -22.51 4.24 -18.73
CA ASP A 103 -22.53 3.88 -20.15
C ASP A 103 -21.56 2.70 -20.44
N ILE A 104 -20.36 2.70 -19.81
CA ILE A 104 -19.41 1.57 -19.91
C ILE A 104 -20.02 0.29 -19.34
N ALA A 105 -20.64 0.38 -18.16
CA ALA A 105 -21.23 -0.77 -17.46
C ALA A 105 -22.60 -1.19 -18.01
N LYS A 106 -23.19 -0.41 -18.93
CA LYS A 106 -24.54 -0.60 -19.47
C LYS A 106 -25.60 -0.67 -18.37
N LEU A 107 -25.44 0.16 -17.35
CA LEU A 107 -26.36 0.27 -16.23
C LEU A 107 -27.47 1.29 -16.49
N THR A 108 -28.50 1.24 -15.68
CA THR A 108 -29.58 2.23 -15.68
C THR A 108 -29.35 3.28 -14.58
N ASP A 109 -30.06 4.41 -14.63
CA ASP A 109 -29.88 5.50 -13.64
C ASP A 109 -30.15 5.06 -12.19
N LYS A 110 -31.04 4.08 -11.97
CA LYS A 110 -31.31 3.50 -10.64
C LYS A 110 -30.11 2.75 -10.02
N ASP A 111 -29.13 2.38 -10.84
CA ASP A 111 -27.94 1.62 -10.44
C ASP A 111 -26.74 2.54 -10.21
N VAL A 112 -26.96 3.87 -10.38
CA VAL A 112 -25.92 4.90 -10.28
C VAL A 112 -26.17 5.79 -9.08
N HIS A 113 -25.29 5.74 -8.10
CA HIS A 113 -25.45 6.41 -6.83
C HIS A 113 -24.50 7.61 -6.67
N HIS A 114 -24.96 8.64 -5.97
CA HIS A 114 -24.13 9.77 -5.59
C HIS A 114 -23.43 9.50 -4.25
N ASP A 115 -24.17 8.92 -3.30
CA ASP A 115 -23.63 8.45 -2.02
C ASP A 115 -23.32 6.96 -2.09
N TYR A 116 -22.08 6.57 -1.82
CA TYR A 116 -21.69 5.15 -1.77
C TYR A 116 -22.50 4.33 -0.74
N ARG A 117 -23.07 4.96 0.27
CA ARG A 117 -23.91 4.30 1.27
C ARG A 117 -25.20 3.75 0.68
N GLU A 118 -25.74 4.43 -0.33
CA GLU A 118 -26.91 3.94 -1.09
C GLU A 118 -26.55 2.65 -1.85
N LEU A 119 -25.37 2.60 -2.45
CA LEU A 119 -24.84 1.38 -3.08
C LEU A 119 -24.65 0.26 -2.05
N LEU A 120 -24.06 0.56 -0.89
CA LEU A 120 -23.83 -0.42 0.18
C LEU A 120 -25.15 -0.98 0.76
N ALA A 121 -26.22 -0.19 0.76
CA ALA A 121 -27.54 -0.60 1.23
C ALA A 121 -28.25 -1.60 0.29
N ARG A 122 -27.76 -1.81 -0.92
CA ARG A 122 -28.34 -2.76 -1.89
C ARG A 122 -28.08 -4.20 -1.45
N ASN A 123 -29.15 -5.00 -1.44
CA ASN A 123 -29.09 -6.42 -1.08
C ASN A 123 -28.51 -7.30 -2.21
N ASP A 124 -28.50 -6.81 -3.44
CA ASP A 124 -27.98 -7.53 -4.61
C ASP A 124 -26.49 -7.29 -4.88
N VAL A 125 -25.78 -6.50 -4.07
CA VAL A 125 -24.33 -6.32 -4.13
C VAL A 125 -23.66 -7.30 -3.16
N ASP A 126 -22.77 -8.16 -3.67
CA ASP A 126 -21.99 -9.13 -2.86
C ASP A 126 -20.64 -8.56 -2.44
N ALA A 127 -19.96 -7.89 -3.37
CA ALA A 127 -18.64 -7.33 -3.15
C ALA A 127 -18.52 -5.91 -3.71
N VAL A 128 -17.58 -5.12 -3.21
CA VAL A 128 -17.28 -3.79 -3.72
C VAL A 128 -15.81 -3.65 -4.08
N LEU A 129 -15.55 -2.92 -5.19
CA LEU A 129 -14.24 -2.38 -5.49
C LEU A 129 -14.22 -0.90 -5.11
N ILE A 130 -13.24 -0.51 -4.28
CA ILE A 130 -13.05 0.85 -3.80
C ILE A 130 -11.80 1.44 -4.44
N ALA A 131 -11.96 2.49 -5.26
CA ALA A 131 -10.90 3.24 -5.92
C ALA A 131 -11.11 4.77 -5.77
N ALA A 132 -11.52 5.17 -4.59
CA ALA A 132 -11.63 6.56 -4.16
C ALA A 132 -10.23 7.16 -3.89
N PRO A 133 -10.09 8.47 -3.57
CA PRO A 133 -8.85 9.02 -3.04
C PRO A 133 -8.46 8.42 -1.70
N ASP A 134 -7.14 8.39 -1.40
CA ASP A 134 -6.55 7.68 -0.25
C ASP A 134 -7.24 7.99 1.08
N HIS A 135 -7.62 9.26 1.31
CA HIS A 135 -8.26 9.71 2.57
C HIS A 135 -9.71 9.23 2.76
N TRP A 136 -10.28 8.57 1.75
CA TRP A 136 -11.60 7.94 1.84
C TRP A 136 -11.54 6.42 1.97
N HIS A 137 -10.39 5.80 1.71
CA HIS A 137 -10.25 4.35 1.69
C HIS A 137 -10.69 3.70 3.00
N GLY A 138 -10.20 4.21 4.15
CA GLY A 138 -10.51 3.67 5.47
C GLY A 138 -12.02 3.68 5.76
N GLN A 139 -12.65 4.85 5.63
CA GLN A 139 -14.07 5.01 5.96
C GLN A 139 -14.98 4.17 5.06
N ILE A 140 -14.77 4.22 3.72
CA ILE A 140 -15.61 3.47 2.79
C ILE A 140 -15.47 1.96 3.01
N ALA A 141 -14.24 1.47 3.24
CA ALA A 141 -14.01 0.05 3.48
C ALA A 141 -14.63 -0.44 4.81
N LEU A 142 -14.55 0.37 5.89
CA LEU A 142 -15.21 0.07 7.16
C LEU A 142 -16.73 -0.02 7.01
N ASP A 143 -17.34 0.94 6.32
CA ASP A 143 -18.77 0.95 6.04
C ASP A 143 -19.19 -0.25 5.18
N ALA A 144 -18.38 -0.63 4.18
CA ALA A 144 -18.63 -1.77 3.32
C ALA A 144 -18.58 -3.11 4.10
N LEU A 145 -17.56 -3.31 4.92
CA LEU A 145 -17.44 -4.49 5.79
C LEU A 145 -18.62 -4.59 6.76
N ALA A 146 -19.00 -3.47 7.37
CA ALA A 146 -20.15 -3.40 8.28
C ALA A 146 -21.49 -3.69 7.56
N ALA A 147 -21.61 -3.29 6.29
CA ALA A 147 -22.75 -3.63 5.44
C ALA A 147 -22.70 -5.07 4.91
N GLY A 148 -21.72 -5.87 5.35
CA GLY A 148 -21.57 -7.29 4.98
C GLY A 148 -21.06 -7.51 3.55
N LYS A 149 -20.38 -6.54 2.95
CA LYS A 149 -19.78 -6.68 1.62
C LYS A 149 -18.34 -7.17 1.73
N ASP A 150 -17.93 -8.00 0.78
CA ASP A 150 -16.51 -8.29 0.57
C ASP A 150 -15.85 -7.12 -0.18
N VAL A 151 -14.56 -6.85 0.07
CA VAL A 151 -13.92 -5.59 -0.35
C VAL A 151 -12.63 -5.85 -1.12
N TYR A 152 -12.56 -5.34 -2.35
CA TYR A 152 -11.30 -5.05 -3.01
C TYR A 152 -10.97 -3.56 -2.79
N LEU A 153 -9.90 -3.26 -2.09
CA LEU A 153 -9.52 -1.90 -1.72
C LEU A 153 -8.24 -1.48 -2.44
N GLU A 154 -8.32 -0.48 -3.29
CA GLU A 154 -7.11 0.04 -3.94
C GLU A 154 -6.08 0.54 -2.92
N LYS A 155 -4.81 0.51 -3.35
CA LYS A 155 -3.70 1.02 -2.54
C LYS A 155 -3.59 2.56 -2.63
N PRO A 156 -3.00 3.22 -1.61
CA PRO A 156 -2.59 2.67 -0.32
C PRO A 156 -3.81 2.22 0.48
N MET A 157 -3.65 1.21 1.34
CA MET A 157 -4.78 0.63 2.07
C MET A 157 -5.63 1.68 2.79
N THR A 158 -4.97 2.63 3.47
CA THR A 158 -5.64 3.74 4.17
C THR A 158 -4.77 4.99 4.19
N HIS A 159 -5.34 6.09 4.68
CA HIS A 159 -4.61 7.34 4.85
C HIS A 159 -3.85 7.40 6.19
N THR A 160 -4.29 6.69 7.22
CA THR A 160 -3.64 6.62 8.55
C THR A 160 -3.36 5.18 8.97
N ILE A 161 -2.45 5.03 9.95
CA ILE A 161 -2.11 3.73 10.56
C ILE A 161 -3.31 3.20 11.37
N GLU A 162 -4.01 4.08 12.05
CA GLU A 162 -5.18 3.78 12.89
C GLU A 162 -6.34 3.22 12.05
N GLU A 163 -6.61 3.80 10.88
CA GLU A 163 -7.60 3.28 9.94
C GLU A 163 -7.25 1.87 9.46
N ALA A 164 -5.96 1.60 9.18
CA ALA A 164 -5.52 0.28 8.75
C ALA A 164 -5.73 -0.77 9.85
N LYS A 165 -5.42 -0.43 11.10
CA LYS A 165 -5.71 -1.29 12.25
C LYS A 165 -7.21 -1.55 12.38
N ALA A 166 -8.04 -0.51 12.29
CA ALA A 166 -9.48 -0.65 12.36
C ALA A 166 -10.04 -1.56 11.26
N LEU A 167 -9.46 -1.53 10.04
CA LEU A 167 -9.85 -2.44 8.96
C LEU A 167 -9.50 -3.89 9.27
N VAL A 168 -8.33 -4.17 9.86
CA VAL A 168 -7.96 -5.53 10.30
C VAL A 168 -8.97 -6.05 11.32
N ASP A 169 -9.32 -5.22 12.30
CA ASP A 169 -10.30 -5.58 13.34
C ASP A 169 -11.70 -5.79 12.72
N ALA A 170 -12.11 -4.95 11.77
CA ALA A 170 -13.40 -5.05 11.07
C ALA A 170 -13.51 -6.30 10.19
N VAL A 171 -12.46 -6.68 9.48
CA VAL A 171 -12.42 -7.93 8.69
C VAL A 171 -12.71 -9.14 9.56
N LYS A 172 -12.07 -9.21 10.76
CA LYS A 172 -12.31 -10.28 11.74
C LYS A 172 -13.73 -10.22 12.32
N LYS A 173 -14.17 -9.03 12.74
CA LYS A 173 -15.49 -8.81 13.36
C LYS A 173 -16.63 -9.21 12.43
N TYR A 174 -16.57 -8.83 11.16
CA TYR A 174 -17.64 -9.06 10.21
C TYR A 174 -17.47 -10.32 9.37
N ASN A 175 -16.36 -11.03 9.52
CA ASN A 175 -16.02 -12.23 8.78
C ASN A 175 -16.16 -12.03 7.26
N ARG A 176 -15.54 -10.95 6.75
CA ARG A 176 -15.56 -10.59 5.33
C ARG A 176 -14.17 -10.73 4.72
N ILE A 177 -14.14 -10.88 3.40
CA ILE A 177 -12.90 -10.85 2.64
C ILE A 177 -12.54 -9.40 2.35
N LEU A 178 -11.30 -9.02 2.67
CA LEU A 178 -10.70 -7.78 2.20
C LEU A 178 -9.37 -8.08 1.54
N GLN A 179 -9.23 -7.69 0.28
CA GLN A 179 -7.98 -7.73 -0.46
C GLN A 179 -7.51 -6.31 -0.78
N VAL A 180 -6.26 -6.00 -0.42
CA VAL A 180 -5.64 -4.72 -0.77
C VAL A 180 -5.08 -4.78 -2.19
N GLY A 181 -5.29 -3.74 -2.98
CA GLY A 181 -4.86 -3.62 -4.38
C GLY A 181 -3.33 -3.53 -4.56
N ASN A 182 -2.57 -4.39 -3.90
CA ASN A 182 -1.14 -4.56 -4.10
C ASN A 182 -0.88 -5.81 -4.95
N GLN A 183 -0.97 -5.64 -6.28
CA GLN A 183 -0.91 -6.72 -7.26
C GLN A 183 0.38 -7.54 -7.17
N GLY A 184 1.48 -6.90 -6.75
CA GLY A 184 2.76 -7.56 -6.54
C GLY A 184 2.71 -8.73 -5.55
N LEU A 185 1.79 -8.71 -4.59
CA LEU A 185 1.61 -9.82 -3.64
C LEU A 185 0.98 -11.09 -4.27
N SER A 186 0.44 -10.98 -5.47
CA SER A 186 -0.03 -12.14 -6.25
C SER A 186 0.93 -12.50 -7.40
N ALA A 187 2.06 -11.81 -7.50
CA ALA A 187 3.02 -12.09 -8.56
C ALA A 187 3.77 -13.41 -8.31
N PRO A 188 3.99 -14.24 -9.34
CA PRO A 188 4.78 -15.47 -9.22
C PRO A 188 6.17 -15.22 -8.64
N SER A 189 6.81 -14.09 -8.97
CA SER A 189 8.10 -13.69 -8.43
C SER A 189 8.10 -13.55 -6.90
N THR A 190 7.05 -12.96 -6.33
CA THR A 190 6.92 -12.78 -4.88
C THR A 190 6.83 -14.12 -4.15
N HIS A 191 6.00 -15.02 -4.64
CA HIS A 191 5.86 -16.37 -4.05
C HIS A 191 7.12 -17.20 -4.23
N ARG A 192 7.72 -17.17 -5.42
CA ARG A 192 8.97 -17.89 -5.69
C ARG A 192 10.13 -17.34 -4.84
N SER A 193 10.22 -16.03 -4.64
CA SER A 193 11.21 -15.43 -3.73
C SER A 193 11.06 -15.97 -2.31
N LYS A 194 9.83 -16.11 -1.83
CA LYS A 194 9.57 -16.66 -0.50
C LYS A 194 10.03 -18.12 -0.41
N GLU A 195 9.70 -18.97 -1.39
CA GLU A 195 10.13 -20.35 -1.43
C GLU A 195 11.66 -20.48 -1.39
N LEU A 196 12.38 -19.66 -2.17
CA LEU A 196 13.83 -19.69 -2.22
C LEU A 196 14.48 -19.21 -0.91
N ILE A 197 13.90 -18.18 -0.27
CA ILE A 197 14.37 -17.70 1.03
C ILE A 197 14.09 -18.73 2.12
N ASP A 198 12.89 -19.32 2.15
CA ASP A 198 12.53 -20.38 3.11
C ASP A 198 13.41 -21.64 2.93
N ALA A 199 13.85 -21.95 1.70
CA ALA A 199 14.80 -23.00 1.40
C ALA A 199 16.26 -22.66 1.79
N GLY A 200 16.52 -21.44 2.27
CA GLY A 200 17.85 -21.01 2.71
C GLY A 200 18.83 -20.66 1.60
N GLU A 201 18.36 -20.45 0.37
CA GLU A 201 19.21 -20.18 -0.81
C GLU A 201 20.13 -18.96 -0.65
N ILE A 202 19.71 -17.96 0.13
CA ILE A 202 20.51 -16.77 0.43
C ILE A 202 20.96 -16.72 1.91
N GLY A 203 20.64 -17.76 2.70
CA GLY A 203 20.93 -17.79 4.13
C GLY A 203 20.12 -16.78 4.94
N GLN A 204 20.67 -16.31 6.08
CA GLN A 204 20.03 -15.32 6.92
C GLN A 204 19.85 -14.00 6.14
N VAL A 205 18.62 -13.53 6.04
CA VAL A 205 18.31 -12.23 5.42
C VAL A 205 18.85 -11.10 6.29
N LEU A 206 19.55 -10.16 5.67
CA LEU A 206 20.17 -9.01 6.32
C LEU A 206 19.40 -7.71 6.04
N CYS A 207 19.15 -7.45 4.77
CA CYS A 207 18.45 -6.25 4.32
C CYS A 207 17.86 -6.42 2.92
N ALA A 208 17.11 -5.40 2.47
CA ALA A 208 16.66 -5.31 1.10
C ALA A 208 16.72 -3.86 0.59
N GLN A 209 16.73 -3.70 -0.73
CA GLN A 209 16.64 -2.41 -1.41
C GLN A 209 15.54 -2.44 -2.45
N ALA A 210 14.78 -1.33 -2.52
CA ALA A 210 13.80 -1.10 -3.58
C ALA A 210 13.89 0.32 -4.10
N THR A 211 13.75 0.47 -5.42
CA THR A 211 13.74 1.77 -6.07
C THR A 211 12.50 1.95 -6.92
N SER A 212 11.96 3.17 -6.93
CA SER A 212 10.83 3.58 -7.76
C SER A 212 11.16 4.93 -8.38
N ALA A 213 11.60 4.92 -9.65
CA ALA A 213 12.03 6.13 -10.32
C ALA A 213 11.22 6.36 -11.59
N ARG A 214 10.85 7.60 -11.80
CA ARG A 214 10.18 8.09 -13.00
C ARG A 214 10.78 9.43 -13.39
N ASN A 215 10.56 9.84 -14.62
CA ASN A 215 10.88 11.19 -15.08
C ASN A 215 9.75 11.67 -15.96
N SER A 216 9.04 12.69 -15.49
CA SER A 216 7.93 13.30 -16.22
C SER A 216 8.25 14.77 -16.49
N LEU A 217 8.18 15.17 -17.76
CA LEU A 217 8.40 16.56 -18.16
C LEU A 217 7.44 17.53 -17.47
N LEU A 218 6.19 17.10 -17.27
CA LEU A 218 5.15 17.91 -16.62
C LEU A 218 5.16 17.77 -15.08
N GLY A 219 5.96 16.85 -14.53
CA GLY A 219 5.88 16.42 -13.14
C GLY A 219 4.81 15.34 -12.93
N GLU A 220 5.12 14.38 -12.07
CA GLU A 220 4.20 13.27 -11.75
C GLU A 220 2.92 13.80 -11.09
N TRP A 221 1.81 13.14 -11.36
CA TRP A 221 0.44 13.45 -10.91
C TRP A 221 -0.14 14.76 -11.48
N ASN A 222 0.50 15.41 -12.44
CA ASN A 222 -0.07 16.53 -13.18
C ASN A 222 -1.04 16.05 -14.26
N TYR A 223 -2.03 15.27 -13.82
CA TYR A 223 -3.12 14.81 -14.68
C TYR A 223 -3.88 15.99 -15.29
N HIS A 224 -4.53 15.74 -16.42
CA HIS A 224 -5.44 16.71 -17.02
C HIS A 224 -6.53 17.12 -16.03
N VAL A 225 -6.75 18.42 -15.88
CA VAL A 225 -7.85 18.99 -15.13
C VAL A 225 -9.01 19.18 -16.09
N ASP A 226 -10.11 18.49 -15.86
CA ASP A 226 -11.31 18.63 -16.67
C ASP A 226 -11.92 20.01 -16.44
N ALA A 227 -12.03 20.81 -17.49
CA ALA A 227 -12.59 22.17 -17.42
C ALA A 227 -14.06 22.20 -16.98
N GLU A 228 -14.79 21.10 -17.21
CA GLU A 228 -16.16 20.93 -16.73
C GLU A 228 -16.26 20.52 -15.26
N GLY A 229 -15.14 20.22 -14.60
CA GLY A 229 -15.09 19.85 -13.19
C GLY A 229 -15.27 21.09 -12.29
N THR A 230 -16.51 21.41 -11.96
CA THR A 230 -16.91 22.61 -11.21
C THR A 230 -17.63 22.23 -9.91
N PRO A 231 -17.83 23.18 -8.97
CA PRO A 231 -18.56 22.91 -7.72
C PRO A 231 -20.02 22.44 -7.94
N GLU A 232 -20.61 22.74 -9.10
CA GLU A 232 -21.99 22.39 -9.42
C GLU A 232 -22.15 20.91 -9.76
N ASN A 233 -21.08 20.25 -10.22
CA ASN A 233 -21.11 18.86 -10.65
C ASN A 233 -20.16 17.94 -9.92
N ILE A 234 -19.31 18.47 -9.02
CA ILE A 234 -18.46 17.74 -8.07
C ILE A 234 -18.90 18.10 -6.64
N ASP A 235 -19.39 17.14 -5.88
CA ASP A 235 -19.70 17.34 -4.46
C ASP A 235 -18.42 17.53 -3.64
N TRP A 236 -17.89 18.74 -3.68
CA TRP A 236 -16.64 19.09 -3.03
C TRP A 236 -16.67 18.90 -1.50
N ASN A 237 -17.78 19.25 -0.86
CA ASN A 237 -17.91 19.10 0.59
C ASN A 237 -17.83 17.65 1.02
N ARG A 238 -18.48 16.76 0.26
CA ARG A 238 -18.40 15.32 0.48
C ARG A 238 -17.01 14.79 0.14
N TRP A 239 -16.41 15.27 -0.96
CA TRP A 239 -15.07 14.85 -1.35
C TRP A 239 -14.00 15.13 -0.28
N LEU A 240 -14.07 16.28 0.38
CA LEU A 240 -13.17 16.62 1.48
C LEU A 240 -13.24 15.61 2.64
N GLY A 241 -14.42 15.11 2.95
CA GLY A 241 -14.59 14.14 4.06
C GLY A 241 -14.05 14.67 5.38
N SER A 242 -13.08 13.95 5.96
CA SER A 242 -12.36 14.31 7.19
C SER A 242 -11.23 15.32 6.97
N ALA A 243 -10.83 15.59 5.72
CA ALA A 243 -9.79 16.56 5.40
C ALA A 243 -10.20 18.00 5.76
N PRO A 244 -9.25 18.90 5.98
CA PRO A 244 -9.53 20.29 6.30
C PRO A 244 -10.47 20.94 5.28
N LYS A 245 -11.49 21.67 5.77
CA LYS A 245 -12.43 22.37 4.91
C LYS A 245 -11.73 23.49 4.15
N ARG A 246 -11.90 23.50 2.84
CA ARG A 246 -11.27 24.44 1.91
C ARG A 246 -12.26 24.84 0.81
N PRO A 247 -12.10 26.01 0.20
CA PRO A 247 -12.80 26.37 -1.04
C PRO A 247 -12.50 25.31 -2.13
N PHE A 248 -13.42 25.18 -3.08
CA PHE A 248 -13.24 24.28 -4.21
C PHE A 248 -11.93 24.55 -4.96
N SER A 249 -11.25 23.48 -5.31
CA SER A 249 -10.03 23.51 -6.11
C SER A 249 -10.00 22.31 -7.05
N ALA A 250 -10.14 22.57 -8.33
CA ALA A 250 -10.04 21.55 -9.38
C ALA A 250 -8.67 20.87 -9.35
N ASP A 251 -7.58 21.62 -9.11
CA ASP A 251 -6.24 21.03 -9.00
C ASP A 251 -6.16 20.05 -7.84
N ARG A 252 -6.68 20.36 -6.65
CA ARG A 252 -6.72 19.44 -5.51
C ARG A 252 -7.60 18.20 -5.78
N TYR A 253 -8.71 18.38 -6.48
CA TYR A 253 -9.59 17.26 -6.82
C TYR A 253 -8.96 16.29 -7.83
N PHE A 254 -8.44 16.80 -8.95
CA PHE A 254 -7.89 15.97 -10.02
C PHE A 254 -6.47 15.48 -9.75
N ARG A 255 -5.70 16.21 -8.91
CA ARG A 255 -4.27 15.98 -8.64
C ARG A 255 -3.99 15.77 -7.16
N PHE A 256 -4.90 15.11 -6.44
CA PHE A 256 -4.90 14.99 -4.98
C PHE A 256 -3.61 14.38 -4.40
N ARG A 257 -2.89 13.57 -5.18
CA ARG A 257 -1.62 12.96 -4.77
C ARG A 257 -0.48 13.96 -4.53
N LYS A 258 -0.66 15.19 -4.97
CA LYS A 258 0.29 16.30 -4.74
C LYS A 258 0.16 16.92 -3.34
N TYR A 259 -0.87 16.55 -2.57
CA TYR A 259 -1.27 17.25 -1.34
C TYR A 259 -1.37 16.31 -0.14
N TRP A 260 -0.72 16.72 0.98
CA TRP A 260 -0.67 15.93 2.21
C TRP A 260 -2.04 15.64 2.84
N ASP A 261 -3.01 16.51 2.64
CA ASP A 261 -4.36 16.33 3.17
C ASP A 261 -5.04 15.07 2.61
N TYR A 262 -4.61 14.57 1.45
CA TYR A 262 -5.30 13.52 0.71
C TYR A 262 -4.42 12.31 0.39
N SER A 263 -3.09 12.46 0.39
CA SER A 263 -2.14 11.41 0.01
C SER A 263 -0.79 11.60 0.68
N GLY A 264 0.14 10.66 0.51
CA GLY A 264 1.52 10.74 1.00
C GLY A 264 2.56 10.76 -0.13
N GLY A 265 2.15 11.12 -1.35
CA GLY A 265 3.07 11.25 -2.48
C GLY A 265 3.78 9.95 -2.85
N ILE A 266 5.11 10.01 -3.13
CA ILE A 266 5.95 8.86 -3.51
C ILE A 266 5.80 7.70 -2.52
N ALA A 267 5.82 8.01 -1.22
CA ALA A 267 5.78 7.00 -0.18
C ALA A 267 4.52 6.13 -0.27
N THR A 268 3.32 6.74 -0.36
CA THR A 268 2.06 5.98 -0.35
C THR A 268 1.64 5.49 -1.73
N ASP A 269 1.92 6.26 -2.79
CA ASP A 269 1.50 5.88 -4.14
C ASP A 269 2.43 4.83 -4.78
N LEU A 270 3.75 4.94 -4.60
CA LEU A 270 4.71 4.06 -5.25
C LEU A 270 5.32 3.01 -4.33
N PHE A 271 5.79 3.41 -3.14
CA PHE A 271 6.48 2.46 -2.27
C PHE A 271 5.56 1.37 -1.73
N PHE A 272 4.25 1.60 -1.68
CA PHE A 272 3.30 0.55 -1.33
C PHE A 272 3.38 -0.64 -2.29
N HIS A 273 3.57 -0.38 -3.59
CA HIS A 273 3.76 -1.43 -4.60
C HIS A 273 5.07 -2.20 -4.44
N SER A 274 6.14 -1.50 -4.06
CA SER A 274 7.49 -2.10 -4.00
C SER A 274 7.75 -2.80 -2.66
N LEU A 275 7.19 -2.28 -1.55
CA LEU A 275 7.44 -2.83 -0.22
C LEU A 275 6.78 -4.19 -0.02
N GLY A 276 5.54 -4.38 -0.51
CA GLY A 276 4.81 -5.64 -0.32
C GLY A 276 5.55 -6.87 -0.87
N PRO A 277 5.96 -6.88 -2.16
CA PRO A 277 6.70 -7.98 -2.76
C PRO A 277 8.05 -8.32 -2.10
N ILE A 278 8.65 -7.37 -1.39
CA ILE A 278 9.90 -7.57 -0.65
C ILE A 278 9.62 -8.02 0.78
N LEU A 279 8.72 -7.34 1.48
CA LEU A 279 8.43 -7.61 2.88
C LEU A 279 7.80 -9.00 3.09
N TYR A 280 6.93 -9.43 2.18
CA TYR A 280 6.27 -10.72 2.27
C TYR A 280 7.25 -11.91 2.26
N PRO A 281 8.19 -12.04 1.30
CA PRO A 281 9.16 -13.13 1.33
C PRO A 281 10.16 -13.06 2.49
N MET A 282 10.47 -11.88 3.01
CA MET A 282 11.36 -11.69 4.15
C MET A 282 10.71 -12.01 5.51
N GLY A 283 9.43 -12.42 5.54
CA GLY A 283 8.69 -12.68 6.77
C GLY A 283 8.05 -11.40 7.31
N ALA A 284 6.95 -10.98 6.70
CA ALA A 284 6.26 -9.73 7.00
C ALA A 284 6.01 -9.49 8.50
N ASP A 285 6.55 -8.39 9.03
CA ASP A 285 6.43 -7.97 10.42
C ASP A 285 6.15 -6.46 10.50
N PHE A 286 5.95 -5.94 11.71
CA PHE A 286 5.87 -4.51 11.95
C PHE A 286 7.27 -3.89 12.06
N PRO A 287 7.46 -2.66 11.56
CA PRO A 287 8.72 -1.93 11.75
C PRO A 287 8.92 -1.56 13.21
N THR A 288 10.17 -1.35 13.60
CA THR A 288 10.55 -0.84 14.92
C THR A 288 10.97 0.62 14.86
N ARG A 289 11.57 1.02 13.74
CA ARG A 289 12.13 2.37 13.54
C ARG A 289 12.07 2.73 12.06
N VAL A 290 11.77 4.01 11.77
CA VAL A 290 11.77 4.52 10.41
C VAL A 290 12.37 5.92 10.37
N SER A 291 13.33 6.13 9.47
CA SER A 291 13.86 7.44 9.09
C SER A 291 13.59 7.74 7.64
N ALA A 292 13.45 9.02 7.29
CA ALA A 292 13.17 9.41 5.92
C ALA A 292 13.79 10.77 5.57
N HIS A 293 14.16 10.92 4.30
CA HIS A 293 14.82 12.08 3.72
C HIS A 293 14.22 12.39 2.34
N GLY A 294 14.40 13.61 1.87
CA GLY A 294 13.93 14.01 0.56
C GLY A 294 13.63 15.50 0.46
N GLY A 295 12.95 15.89 -0.60
CA GLY A 295 12.59 17.28 -0.81
C GLY A 295 11.82 17.51 -2.12
N ILE A 296 11.41 18.75 -2.29
CA ILE A 296 10.86 19.28 -3.55
C ILE A 296 12.00 20.00 -4.27
N TYR A 297 12.73 19.28 -5.10
CA TYR A 297 13.93 19.82 -5.77
C TYR A 297 13.62 20.39 -7.16
N VAL A 298 12.76 19.75 -7.93
CA VAL A 298 12.45 20.11 -9.33
C VAL A 298 11.02 20.60 -9.47
N HIS A 299 10.03 19.82 -9.06
CA HIS A 299 8.60 20.10 -9.29
C HIS A 299 7.99 20.87 -8.13
N LYS A 300 7.95 22.23 -8.25
CA LYS A 300 7.55 23.15 -7.16
C LYS A 300 6.05 23.31 -6.95
N ASP A 301 5.22 22.65 -7.74
CA ASP A 301 3.76 22.78 -7.80
C ASP A 301 3.00 21.84 -6.84
N ARG A 302 3.65 21.38 -5.77
CA ARG A 302 3.13 20.35 -4.86
C ARG A 302 3.56 20.56 -3.42
N GLU A 303 2.91 19.84 -2.50
CA GLU A 303 3.27 19.81 -1.08
C GLU A 303 4.16 18.60 -0.77
N VAL A 304 4.00 17.49 -1.52
CA VAL A 304 4.75 16.25 -1.33
C VAL A 304 6.09 16.28 -2.05
N PRO A 305 7.13 15.58 -1.55
CA PRO A 305 8.45 15.56 -2.18
C PRO A 305 8.41 14.95 -3.60
N ASP A 306 9.24 15.46 -4.50
CA ASP A 306 9.50 14.86 -5.81
C ASP A 306 10.66 13.85 -5.78
N THR A 307 11.44 13.88 -4.71
CA THR A 307 12.52 12.92 -4.43
C THR A 307 12.48 12.55 -2.96
N TYR A 308 12.42 11.25 -2.67
CA TYR A 308 12.18 10.75 -1.32
C TYR A 308 12.88 9.41 -1.10
N SER A 309 13.46 9.23 0.09
CA SER A 309 14.02 7.95 0.53
C SER A 309 13.67 7.66 1.98
N THR A 310 13.64 6.39 2.34
CA THR A 310 13.35 5.93 3.70
C THR A 310 14.11 4.65 4.02
N ILE A 311 14.51 4.51 5.28
CA ILE A 311 15.03 3.28 5.87
C ILE A 311 14.02 2.81 6.90
N ILE A 312 13.54 1.57 6.72
CA ILE A 312 12.55 0.93 7.58
C ILE A 312 13.25 -0.23 8.29
N GLU A 313 13.47 -0.09 9.60
CA GLU A 313 14.06 -1.16 10.44
C GLU A 313 12.96 -2.08 10.96
N TYR A 314 13.19 -3.38 10.85
CA TYR A 314 12.40 -4.46 11.42
C TYR A 314 13.21 -5.22 12.48
N PRO A 315 12.62 -6.09 13.28
CA PRO A 315 13.38 -6.81 14.33
C PRO A 315 14.57 -7.63 13.83
N LYS A 316 14.53 -8.12 12.56
CA LYS A 316 15.54 -9.04 12.03
C LYS A 316 16.31 -8.52 10.82
N PHE A 317 15.86 -7.44 10.19
CA PHE A 317 16.43 -6.88 8.96
C PHE A 317 16.02 -5.42 8.81
N TYR A 318 16.54 -4.74 7.80
CA TYR A 318 16.04 -3.44 7.39
C TYR A 318 15.79 -3.37 5.87
N ILE A 319 14.98 -2.42 5.43
CA ILE A 319 14.66 -2.17 4.03
C ILE A 319 14.94 -0.72 3.70
N GLU A 320 15.73 -0.49 2.64
CA GLU A 320 15.97 0.82 2.06
C GLU A 320 15.08 1.03 0.85
N MET A 321 14.40 2.16 0.82
CA MET A 321 13.56 2.53 -0.32
C MET A 321 13.91 3.93 -0.79
N SER A 322 14.07 4.11 -2.10
CA SER A 322 14.32 5.42 -2.70
C SER A 322 13.50 5.62 -3.96
N GLY A 323 13.10 6.86 -4.20
CA GLY A 323 12.28 7.22 -5.35
C GLY A 323 12.50 8.65 -5.79
N SER A 324 12.39 8.87 -7.09
CA SER A 324 12.38 10.20 -7.68
C SER A 324 11.36 10.27 -8.81
N MET A 325 10.72 11.43 -8.95
CA MET A 325 9.83 11.77 -10.06
C MET A 325 10.52 12.64 -11.11
N ALA A 326 11.79 12.93 -10.90
CA ALA A 326 12.60 13.80 -11.75
C ALA A 326 13.88 13.12 -12.29
N CYS A 327 14.08 11.83 -12.02
CA CYS A 327 15.25 11.10 -12.47
C CYS A 327 14.96 9.60 -12.56
N THR A 328 15.04 9.01 -13.75
CA THR A 328 14.88 7.56 -13.97
C THR A 328 16.12 6.75 -13.61
N GLY A 329 17.30 7.37 -13.55
CA GLY A 329 18.57 6.70 -13.27
C GLY A 329 18.64 6.03 -11.90
N LEU A 330 17.89 6.52 -10.93
CA LEU A 330 17.86 5.99 -9.58
C LEU A 330 17.39 4.51 -9.51
N GLY A 331 16.68 4.00 -10.51
CA GLY A 331 16.16 2.63 -10.55
C GLY A 331 16.73 1.79 -11.70
N GLN A 332 17.80 2.25 -12.34
CA GLN A 332 18.28 1.67 -13.60
C GLN A 332 18.94 0.29 -13.42
N TYR A 333 19.63 0.07 -12.30
CA TYR A 333 20.48 -1.11 -12.13
C TYR A 333 19.84 -2.21 -11.28
N HIS A 334 19.14 -1.89 -10.20
CA HIS A 334 18.45 -2.86 -9.36
C HIS A 334 17.14 -2.27 -8.82
N ARG A 335 16.02 -2.77 -9.34
CA ARG A 335 14.71 -2.30 -8.85
C ARG A 335 14.34 -2.90 -7.51
N GLN A 336 14.68 -4.19 -7.30
CA GLN A 336 14.38 -4.92 -6.05
C GLN A 336 15.46 -5.98 -5.82
N ALA A 337 16.12 -5.91 -4.67
CA ALA A 337 17.11 -6.90 -4.25
C ALA A 337 16.95 -7.23 -2.76
N ILE A 338 17.12 -8.50 -2.40
CA ILE A 338 17.13 -9.00 -1.02
C ILE A 338 18.50 -9.61 -0.76
N TYR A 339 19.17 -9.13 0.26
CA TYR A 339 20.54 -9.50 0.60
C TYR A 339 20.55 -10.45 1.78
N GLY A 340 21.16 -11.60 1.62
CA GLY A 340 21.44 -12.57 2.68
C GLY A 340 22.93 -12.84 2.80
N HIS A 341 23.35 -13.47 3.90
CA HIS A 341 24.77 -13.72 4.14
C HIS A 341 25.41 -14.80 3.25
N LYS A 342 24.60 -15.56 2.49
CA LYS A 342 25.08 -16.57 1.50
C LYS A 342 24.85 -16.16 0.06
N GLY A 343 24.07 -15.10 -0.18
CA GLY A 343 23.77 -14.66 -1.53
C GLY A 343 22.80 -13.50 -1.59
N THR A 344 22.70 -12.91 -2.77
CA THR A 344 21.79 -11.81 -3.08
C THR A 344 20.75 -12.28 -4.08
N LEU A 345 19.48 -12.16 -3.71
CA LEU A 345 18.33 -12.43 -4.57
C LEU A 345 17.89 -11.14 -5.27
N VAL A 346 17.90 -11.13 -6.61
CA VAL A 346 17.45 -10.03 -7.43
C VAL A 346 16.18 -10.44 -8.18
N ILE A 347 15.13 -9.64 -8.05
CA ILE A 347 13.88 -9.84 -8.79
C ILE A 347 13.98 -9.06 -10.10
N ASP A 348 14.11 -9.78 -11.20
CA ASP A 348 14.06 -9.25 -12.57
C ASP A 348 12.74 -9.61 -13.23
N GLN A 349 12.40 -8.97 -14.36
CA GLN A 349 11.05 -8.97 -14.97
C GLN A 349 10.41 -10.38 -15.06
N ASN A 350 11.13 -11.38 -15.55
CA ASN A 350 10.61 -12.72 -15.79
C ASN A 350 11.44 -13.81 -15.10
N GLN A 351 12.35 -13.45 -14.22
CA GLN A 351 13.24 -14.39 -13.56
C GLN A 351 13.68 -13.88 -12.18
N ILE A 352 14.14 -14.80 -11.36
CA ILE A 352 14.87 -14.48 -10.13
C ILE A 352 16.31 -14.90 -10.32
N LEU A 353 17.23 -14.00 -9.99
CA LEU A 353 18.66 -14.25 -10.01
C LEU A 353 19.17 -14.36 -8.59
N ILE A 354 19.91 -15.41 -8.27
CA ILE A 354 20.63 -15.49 -6.99
C ILE A 354 22.12 -15.46 -7.28
N TYR A 355 22.79 -14.42 -6.80
CA TYR A 355 24.23 -14.25 -6.84
C TYR A 355 24.82 -14.80 -5.53
N PRO A 356 25.50 -15.93 -5.54
CA PRO A 356 26.12 -16.49 -4.33
C PRO A 356 27.23 -15.56 -3.81
N GLU A 357 27.39 -15.50 -2.47
CA GLU A 357 28.52 -14.80 -1.87
C GLU A 357 29.82 -15.56 -2.11
N THR A 358 30.92 -14.80 -2.13
CA THR A 358 32.28 -15.30 -2.27
C THR A 358 33.10 -14.87 -1.06
N TYR A 359 33.80 -15.82 -0.46
CA TYR A 359 34.58 -15.60 0.76
C TYR A 359 36.05 -15.51 0.42
N PRO A 360 36.74 -14.35 0.68
CA PRO A 360 38.17 -14.18 0.39
C PRO A 360 39.05 -15.25 1.06
N GLU A 361 38.65 -15.74 2.24
CA GLU A 361 39.37 -16.74 3.02
C GLU A 361 39.40 -18.12 2.33
N LEU A 362 38.45 -18.40 1.44
CA LEU A 362 38.39 -19.64 0.68
C LEU A 362 39.23 -19.58 -0.62
N ARG A 363 39.95 -18.49 -0.85
CA ARG A 363 40.81 -18.38 -2.05
C ARG A 363 42.01 -19.27 -1.91
N GLN A 364 42.18 -20.17 -2.87
CA GLN A 364 43.43 -20.92 -3.00
C GLN A 364 44.45 -20.02 -3.74
N GLY A 365 45.47 -19.54 -3.01
CA GLY A 365 46.54 -18.71 -3.57
C GLY A 365 46.14 -17.25 -3.82
N ARG A 366 46.97 -16.49 -4.59
CA ARG A 366 46.76 -15.07 -4.91
C ARG A 366 45.74 -14.80 -6.02
N GLN A 367 45.10 -15.82 -6.56
CA GLN A 367 44.13 -15.66 -7.63
C GLN A 367 42.79 -15.12 -7.04
N PRO A 368 42.17 -14.12 -7.72
CA PRO A 368 40.83 -13.73 -7.35
C PRO A 368 39.88 -14.92 -7.52
N GLN A 369 39.05 -15.20 -6.52
CA GLN A 369 38.00 -16.17 -6.70
C GLN A 369 37.09 -15.72 -7.86
N ALA A 370 36.93 -16.57 -8.87
CA ALA A 370 35.98 -16.27 -9.94
C ALA A 370 34.59 -16.02 -9.32
N LYS A 371 33.91 -14.96 -9.75
CA LYS A 371 32.51 -14.75 -9.37
C LYS A 371 31.72 -15.99 -9.79
N LEU A 372 31.09 -16.65 -8.84
CA LEU A 372 30.18 -17.75 -9.15
C LEU A 372 29.07 -17.24 -10.07
N PRO A 373 28.68 -18.00 -11.09
CA PRO A 373 27.57 -17.61 -11.94
C PRO A 373 26.27 -17.49 -11.11
N ALA A 374 25.41 -16.56 -11.47
CA ALA A 374 24.09 -16.46 -10.85
C ALA A 374 23.29 -17.74 -11.10
N LYS A 375 22.57 -18.21 -10.08
CA LYS A 375 21.50 -19.19 -10.27
C LYS A 375 20.30 -18.45 -10.86
N VAL A 376 19.75 -18.96 -11.95
CA VAL A 376 18.61 -18.35 -12.67
C VAL A 376 17.39 -19.21 -12.45
N PHE A 377 16.29 -18.58 -12.05
CA PHE A 377 14.99 -19.20 -11.85
C PHE A 377 13.98 -18.50 -12.77
N ASP A 378 13.60 -19.15 -13.85
CA ASP A 378 12.62 -18.63 -14.79
C ASP A 378 11.22 -18.58 -14.13
N LEU A 379 10.49 -17.55 -14.45
CA LEU A 379 9.12 -17.32 -13.97
C LEU A 379 8.14 -17.46 -15.14
N PRO A 380 6.90 -17.88 -14.87
CA PRO A 380 5.86 -17.77 -15.89
C PRO A 380 5.78 -16.35 -16.43
N PRO A 381 5.53 -16.16 -17.74
CA PRO A 381 5.42 -14.85 -18.31
C PRO A 381 4.33 -14.03 -17.60
N VAL A 382 4.68 -12.82 -17.21
CA VAL A 382 3.73 -11.90 -16.57
C VAL A 382 2.72 -11.46 -17.61
N GLN A 383 1.46 -11.81 -17.41
CA GLN A 383 0.40 -11.30 -18.28
C GLN A 383 0.33 -9.77 -18.16
N PRO A 384 0.11 -9.05 -19.27
CA PRO A 384 0.01 -7.60 -19.24
C PRO A 384 -1.03 -7.14 -18.23
N GLN A 385 -0.73 -6.15 -17.41
CA GLN A 385 -1.65 -5.59 -16.39
C GLN A 385 -3.00 -5.10 -16.96
N ARG A 386 -3.11 -4.99 -18.28
CA ARG A 386 -4.34 -4.61 -19.00
C ARG A 386 -5.24 -5.80 -19.32
N ASP A 387 -4.84 -7.01 -18.97
CA ASP A 387 -5.74 -8.14 -19.13
C ASP A 387 -6.84 -8.13 -18.06
N ALA A 388 -8.06 -8.48 -18.47
CA ALA A 388 -9.23 -8.46 -17.60
C ALA A 388 -9.06 -9.31 -16.34
N ARG A 389 -8.30 -10.42 -16.47
CA ARG A 389 -8.02 -11.36 -15.39
C ARG A 389 -6.56 -11.27 -14.98
N THR A 390 -6.27 -10.38 -14.07
CA THR A 390 -4.96 -10.42 -13.41
C THR A 390 -4.97 -11.52 -12.34
N PRO A 391 -3.82 -12.15 -12.03
CA PRO A 391 -3.73 -13.11 -10.92
C PRO A 391 -4.31 -12.56 -9.61
N HIS A 392 -4.22 -11.26 -9.42
CA HIS A 392 -4.66 -10.58 -8.21
C HIS A 392 -6.19 -10.47 -8.12
N THR A 393 -6.87 -10.05 -9.18
CA THR A 393 -8.34 -9.99 -9.21
C THR A 393 -8.96 -11.38 -9.21
N THR A 394 -8.36 -12.33 -9.92
CA THR A 394 -8.76 -13.75 -9.89
C THR A 394 -8.67 -14.32 -8.46
N ASN A 395 -7.59 -14.00 -7.74
CA ASN A 395 -7.45 -14.39 -6.33
C ASN A 395 -8.57 -13.80 -5.47
N PHE A 396 -8.90 -12.52 -5.63
CA PHE A 396 -9.99 -11.87 -4.88
C PHE A 396 -11.32 -12.61 -5.07
N PHE A 397 -11.77 -12.80 -6.32
CA PHE A 397 -13.05 -13.44 -6.59
C PHE A 397 -13.07 -14.91 -6.17
N SER A 398 -11.96 -15.62 -6.29
CA SER A 398 -11.81 -16.96 -5.73
C SER A 398 -12.00 -16.95 -4.20
N CYS A 399 -11.40 -16.01 -3.50
CA CYS A 399 -11.52 -15.88 -2.04
C CYS A 399 -12.94 -15.48 -1.60
N VAL A 400 -13.65 -14.64 -2.37
CA VAL A 400 -15.07 -14.34 -2.14
C VAL A 400 -15.92 -15.63 -2.17
N ARG A 401 -15.65 -16.54 -3.11
CA ARG A 401 -16.38 -17.82 -3.24
C ARG A 401 -15.97 -18.85 -2.19
N THR A 402 -14.66 -19.01 -2.00
CA THR A 402 -14.11 -20.10 -1.16
C THR A 402 -13.98 -19.73 0.31
N ARG A 403 -14.12 -18.45 0.63
CA ARG A 403 -13.88 -17.86 1.95
C ARG A 403 -12.44 -18.05 2.46
N LYS A 404 -11.48 -18.40 1.57
CA LYS A 404 -10.05 -18.45 1.89
C LYS A 404 -9.47 -17.04 1.98
N GLN A 405 -8.35 -16.90 2.70
CA GLN A 405 -7.67 -15.61 2.81
C GLN A 405 -7.02 -15.23 1.47
N PRO A 406 -7.12 -13.95 1.07
CA PRO A 406 -6.49 -13.47 -0.16
C PRO A 406 -4.98 -13.29 0.02
N ASN A 407 -4.25 -13.21 -1.10
CA ASN A 407 -2.80 -12.99 -1.10
C ASN A 407 -2.40 -11.66 -0.43
N ALA A 408 -3.20 -10.63 -0.60
CA ALA A 408 -2.98 -9.30 -0.01
C ALA A 408 -4.02 -9.02 1.08
N THR A 409 -3.89 -9.70 2.22
CA THR A 409 -4.80 -9.53 3.37
C THR A 409 -4.72 -8.12 3.97
N ALA A 410 -5.75 -7.75 4.75
CA ALA A 410 -5.73 -6.53 5.54
C ALA A 410 -4.52 -6.48 6.51
N GLU A 411 -4.11 -7.61 7.06
CA GLU A 411 -2.97 -7.68 8.00
C GLU A 411 -1.65 -7.35 7.33
N ILE A 412 -1.38 -7.92 6.14
CA ILE A 412 -0.16 -7.56 5.41
C ILE A 412 -0.20 -6.12 4.91
N GLY A 413 -1.36 -5.66 4.46
CA GLY A 413 -1.57 -4.27 4.08
C GLY A 413 -1.30 -3.29 5.22
N TYR A 414 -1.72 -3.63 6.44
CA TYR A 414 -1.46 -2.84 7.64
C TYR A 414 0.04 -2.77 7.98
N LYS A 415 0.77 -3.89 7.92
CA LYS A 415 2.23 -3.92 8.14
C LYS A 415 2.98 -3.06 7.13
N ILE A 416 2.64 -3.19 5.84
CA ILE A 416 3.19 -2.38 4.75
C ILE A 416 2.91 -0.89 4.99
N LEU A 417 1.63 -0.54 5.25
CA LEU A 417 1.22 0.83 5.46
C LEU A 417 1.93 1.46 6.65
N THR A 418 2.10 0.71 7.74
CA THR A 418 2.77 1.20 8.95
C THR A 418 4.19 1.67 8.64
N GLY A 419 4.99 0.87 7.95
CA GLY A 419 6.34 1.26 7.54
C GLY A 419 6.36 2.52 6.67
N ILE A 420 5.47 2.58 5.69
CA ILE A 420 5.34 3.71 4.77
C ILE A 420 4.89 4.99 5.49
N LYS A 421 3.86 4.90 6.34
CA LYS A 421 3.31 6.09 7.03
C LYS A 421 4.25 6.61 8.11
N LEU A 422 4.97 5.74 8.82
CA LEU A 422 6.03 6.18 9.73
C LEU A 422 7.12 6.96 8.97
N GLY A 423 7.47 6.54 7.74
CA GLY A 423 8.37 7.30 6.87
C GLY A 423 7.82 8.68 6.51
N VAL A 424 6.53 8.78 6.16
CA VAL A 424 5.87 10.08 5.92
C VAL A 424 5.92 10.96 7.17
N TYR A 425 5.63 10.40 8.35
CA TYR A 425 5.69 11.16 9.60
C TYR A 425 7.13 11.59 9.93
N ALA A 426 8.11 10.69 9.74
CA ALA A 426 9.53 11.00 9.94
C ALA A 426 9.99 12.16 9.05
N TYR A 427 9.64 12.15 7.77
CA TYR A 427 9.95 13.23 6.83
C TYR A 427 9.31 14.56 7.24
N ARG A 428 8.00 14.56 7.52
CA ARG A 428 7.26 15.78 7.85
C ARG A 428 7.65 16.41 9.17
N GLU A 429 8.08 15.61 10.14
CA GLU A 429 8.49 16.07 11.47
C GLU A 429 10.00 16.27 11.59
N GLY A 430 10.78 15.85 10.59
CA GLY A 430 12.23 15.96 10.59
C GLY A 430 12.92 15.09 11.67
N LYS A 431 12.29 13.99 12.08
CA LYS A 431 12.82 13.08 13.12
C LYS A 431 12.45 11.62 12.87
N THR A 432 13.32 10.72 13.32
CA THR A 432 13.05 9.28 13.30
C THR A 432 11.78 8.95 14.06
N LYS A 433 10.94 8.08 13.49
CA LYS A 433 9.75 7.53 14.13
C LYS A 433 10.02 6.14 14.68
N LEU A 434 9.46 5.87 15.85
CA LEU A 434 9.58 4.62 16.56
C LEU A 434 8.20 3.96 16.65
N PHE A 435 8.18 2.65 16.55
CA PHE A 435 6.95 1.87 16.65
C PHE A 435 7.19 0.63 17.51
N ASP A 436 6.27 0.34 18.38
CA ASP A 436 6.29 -0.89 19.17
C ASP A 436 5.43 -1.97 18.49
N PRO A 437 6.05 -3.02 17.92
CA PRO A 437 5.32 -4.10 17.27
C PRO A 437 4.35 -4.84 18.21
N ALA A 438 4.65 -4.94 19.50
CA ALA A 438 3.83 -5.67 20.46
C ALA A 438 2.53 -4.92 20.80
N THR A 439 2.62 -3.62 21.04
CA THR A 439 1.44 -2.78 21.32
C THR A 439 0.81 -2.18 20.06
N GLN A 440 1.49 -2.28 18.92
CA GLN A 440 1.12 -1.68 17.64
C GLN A 440 0.86 -0.17 17.74
N ARG A 441 1.78 0.55 18.39
CA ARG A 441 1.69 1.99 18.62
C ARG A 441 2.98 2.72 18.27
N VAL A 442 2.82 3.95 17.82
CA VAL A 442 3.94 4.90 17.73
C VAL A 442 4.38 5.26 19.15
N ILE A 443 5.68 5.21 19.40
CA ILE A 443 6.29 5.50 20.71
C ILE A 443 7.31 6.63 20.60
N GLU A 444 7.51 7.37 21.70
CA GLU A 444 8.44 8.51 21.77
C GLU A 444 9.88 8.07 22.06
N LYS A 445 10.05 7.00 22.85
CA LYS A 445 11.36 6.47 23.24
C LYS A 445 11.47 5.01 22.86
N ALA A 446 12.49 4.67 22.09
CA ALA A 446 12.87 3.28 21.94
C ALA A 446 13.38 2.74 23.27
N ALA A 447 13.13 1.46 23.55
CA ALA A 447 14.07 0.72 24.37
C ALA A 447 15.47 0.89 23.75
N ALA A 448 16.51 0.96 24.57
CA ALA A 448 17.89 0.90 24.07
C ALA A 448 17.94 -0.32 23.10
N ARG A 449 18.67 -0.16 21.99
CA ARG A 449 18.93 -1.34 21.15
C ARG A 449 19.47 -2.38 22.11
N PRO A 450 18.90 -3.61 22.17
CA PRO A 450 19.50 -4.64 22.98
C PRO A 450 20.94 -4.72 22.55
N GLU A 451 21.86 -4.61 23.51
CA GLU A 451 23.25 -4.92 23.23
C GLU A 451 23.24 -6.29 22.58
N TYR A 452 23.79 -6.37 21.37
CA TYR A 452 23.85 -7.63 20.66
C TYR A 452 24.75 -8.55 21.46
N GLN A 453 24.16 -9.46 22.18
CA GLN A 453 24.88 -10.57 22.81
C GLN A 453 25.03 -11.65 21.75
N GLY A 454 26.09 -11.55 20.97
CA GLY A 454 26.52 -12.63 20.11
C GLY A 454 26.81 -13.86 20.98
N ASP A 455 26.52 -15.04 20.47
CA ASP A 455 26.89 -16.31 21.14
C ASP A 455 28.38 -16.66 21.00
N GLY A 456 29.18 -15.73 20.49
CA GLY A 456 30.61 -15.89 20.26
C GLY A 456 30.97 -16.78 19.08
N LYS A 457 29.99 -17.21 18.26
CA LYS A 457 30.19 -18.15 17.15
C LYS A 457 30.08 -17.44 15.80
N ASN A 458 30.90 -17.86 14.85
CA ASN A 458 30.72 -17.49 13.45
C ASN A 458 29.82 -18.54 12.76
N HIS A 459 28.54 -18.23 12.66
CA HIS A 459 27.55 -19.13 12.08
C HIS A 459 27.82 -19.43 10.61
N THR A 460 28.38 -18.48 9.86
CA THR A 460 28.74 -18.69 8.44
C THR A 460 29.72 -19.84 8.26
N ILE A 461 30.77 -19.88 9.09
CA ILE A 461 31.75 -21.00 9.05
C ILE A 461 31.09 -22.33 9.36
N GLN A 462 30.23 -22.36 10.39
CA GLN A 462 29.51 -23.59 10.77
C GLN A 462 28.56 -24.07 9.66
N GLU A 463 27.81 -23.16 9.06
CA GLU A 463 26.85 -23.50 8.01
C GLU A 463 27.53 -23.93 6.70
N LEU A 464 28.73 -23.41 6.40
CA LEU A 464 29.53 -23.84 5.26
C LEU A 464 30.29 -25.15 5.50
N GLY A 465 30.26 -25.67 6.74
CA GLY A 465 31.01 -26.90 7.11
C GLY A 465 32.52 -26.75 7.02
N ILE A 466 33.02 -25.49 7.18
CA ILE A 466 34.43 -25.16 7.05
C ILE A 466 35.08 -25.18 8.45
N THR A 467 36.26 -25.79 8.55
CA THR A 467 37.07 -25.63 9.76
C THR A 467 37.65 -24.23 9.76
N ALA A 468 37.41 -23.44 10.83
CA ALA A 468 38.01 -22.12 10.96
C ALA A 468 39.53 -22.21 10.81
N PRO A 469 40.19 -21.31 10.03
CA PRO A 469 41.63 -21.28 9.99
C PRO A 469 42.16 -21.05 11.42
N THR A 470 42.97 -21.94 11.89
CA THR A 470 43.73 -21.76 13.12
C THR A 470 44.78 -20.69 12.86
N ASN A 471 44.75 -19.60 13.65
CA ASN A 471 45.74 -18.53 13.62
C ASN A 471 47.16 -19.04 13.84
#